data_be73afa0cb40fcced8c38d8c2bd3067d
#
_entry.id   be73afa0cb40fcced8c38d8c2bd3067d
#
_cell.length_a   1.000
_cell.length_b   1.000
_cell.length_c   1.000
_cell.angle_alpha   90.00
_cell.angle_beta   90.00
_cell.angle_gamma   90.00
#
_symmetry.space_group_name_H-M   'P 1'
#
loop_
_entity.id
_entity.type
_entity.pdbx_description
1 polymer ?
#
loop_
_entity_poly.entity_id
_entity_poly.type
_entity_poly.pdbx_seq_one_letter_code
_entity_poly.pdbx_strand_id
1 'polypeptide(L)'
;MPEDAATTDAVARATATLRDARAPTPARFSALFQLRALATPDAVDALVERLRASANESALVRHECAFALGQMRARRAIDALMETLRDGDDDGMVRHECAEALGAIADDDGRCATALREAAGDARREVAETAALALRKLEMCGAGGARDTGSATGSAKERASRRRDDGGTTGEAEEGKMETTCLSVDPIPAMPTETPFERLKAVVLDDAHEMWERYAAMFALRNKSCADRESSDACADVLGEVLSASGSALLKHEVCYVLGQLQSASPGARDALIRCLEDSREHPMVRHEAAEALGSIAHPSTRGYLESFASDPEPIIAESCEVALEIMRREREGEIVTADGAVVAVKRD
;
A
#
# COMPACT_ATOMS: atom_id res chain seq x y z
N MET A 1 28.85 -0.75 6.05
CA MET A 1 28.89 -0.21 7.42
C MET A 1 28.36 -1.31 8.32
N PRO A 2 29.01 -1.65 9.46
CA PRO A 2 28.37 -2.54 10.42
C PRO A 2 27.07 -1.89 10.90
N GLU A 3 25.99 -2.68 10.96
CA GLU A 3 24.72 -2.22 11.53
C GLU A 3 24.97 -1.76 12.97
N ASP A 4 24.36 -0.65 13.35
CA ASP A 4 24.38 -0.18 14.73
C ASP A 4 23.72 -1.24 15.61
N ALA A 5 24.29 -1.53 16.78
CA ALA A 5 23.75 -2.51 17.74
C ALA A 5 22.26 -2.24 18.09
N ALA A 6 21.84 -0.97 18.08
CA ALA A 6 20.46 -0.58 18.30
C ALA A 6 19.54 -1.04 17.15
N THR A 7 19.98 -0.94 15.90
CA THR A 7 19.25 -1.41 14.72
C THR A 7 19.10 -2.94 14.74
N THR A 8 20.19 -3.67 15.04
CA THR A 8 20.15 -5.13 15.16
C THR A 8 19.16 -5.59 16.22
N ASP A 9 19.16 -4.93 17.39
CA ASP A 9 18.24 -5.24 18.49
C ASP A 9 16.77 -4.91 18.12
N ALA A 10 16.54 -3.81 17.42
CA ALA A 10 15.20 -3.44 16.91
C ALA A 10 14.66 -4.47 15.90
N VAL A 11 15.50 -4.93 14.95
CA VAL A 11 15.14 -6.00 14.01
C VAL A 11 14.82 -7.30 14.75
N ALA A 12 15.63 -7.69 15.73
CA ALA A 12 15.41 -8.91 16.50
C ALA A 12 14.07 -8.87 17.27
N ARG A 13 13.76 -7.74 17.94
CA ARG A 13 12.46 -7.57 18.63
C ARG A 13 11.27 -7.61 17.68
N ALA A 14 11.33 -6.86 16.59
CA ALA A 14 10.26 -6.85 15.60
C ALA A 14 10.06 -8.23 14.99
N THR A 15 11.13 -8.94 14.64
CA THR A 15 11.07 -10.32 14.13
C THR A 15 10.42 -11.27 15.14
N ALA A 16 10.77 -11.17 16.43
CA ALA A 16 10.17 -12.00 17.47
C ALA A 16 8.65 -11.75 17.59
N THR A 17 8.21 -10.49 17.57
CA THR A 17 6.80 -10.12 17.61
C THR A 17 6.04 -10.62 16.37
N LEU A 18 6.63 -10.45 15.18
CA LEU A 18 6.02 -10.89 13.92
C LEU A 18 5.86 -12.42 13.87
N ARG A 19 6.79 -13.18 14.44
CA ARG A 19 6.76 -14.65 14.51
C ARG A 19 5.77 -15.20 15.53
N ASP A 20 5.45 -14.44 16.56
CA ASP A 20 4.54 -14.93 17.62
C ASP A 20 3.07 -14.91 17.13
N ALA A 21 2.58 -16.08 16.74
CA ALA A 21 1.18 -16.26 16.33
C ALA A 21 0.15 -15.97 17.46
N ARG A 22 0.59 -15.81 18.72
CA ARG A 22 -0.27 -15.43 19.84
C ARG A 22 -0.30 -13.93 20.06
N ALA A 23 0.63 -13.19 19.45
CA ALA A 23 0.61 -11.74 19.52
C ALA A 23 -0.64 -11.21 18.77
N PRO A 24 -1.30 -10.16 19.28
CA PRO A 24 -2.41 -9.54 18.58
C PRO A 24 -2.03 -9.10 17.16
N THR A 25 -2.93 -9.26 16.19
CA THR A 25 -2.69 -8.88 14.79
C THR A 25 -2.17 -7.45 14.64
N PRO A 26 -2.69 -6.42 15.34
CA PRO A 26 -2.13 -5.07 15.26
C PRO A 26 -0.68 -4.95 15.74
N ALA A 27 -0.26 -5.76 16.70
CA ALA A 27 1.14 -5.78 17.16
C ALA A 27 2.05 -6.40 16.10
N ARG A 28 1.62 -7.47 15.45
CA ARG A 28 2.34 -8.12 14.35
C ARG A 28 2.46 -7.19 13.14
N PHE A 29 1.40 -6.44 12.80
CA PHE A 29 1.42 -5.38 11.78
C PHE A 29 2.43 -4.29 12.12
N SER A 30 2.42 -3.78 13.34
CA SER A 30 3.40 -2.79 13.77
C SER A 30 4.83 -3.29 13.62
N ALA A 31 5.09 -4.54 13.98
CA ALA A 31 6.40 -5.17 13.83
C ALA A 31 6.80 -5.32 12.35
N LEU A 32 5.86 -5.72 11.48
CA LEU A 32 6.06 -5.83 10.05
C LEU A 32 6.45 -4.48 9.43
N PHE A 33 5.70 -3.43 9.70
CA PHE A 33 6.00 -2.09 9.18
C PHE A 33 7.29 -1.50 9.77
N GLN A 34 7.64 -1.87 11.00
CA GLN A 34 8.95 -1.55 11.57
C GLN A 34 10.08 -2.22 10.79
N LEU A 35 9.97 -3.53 10.48
CA LEU A 35 10.95 -4.24 9.65
C LEU A 35 11.06 -3.60 8.25
N ARG A 36 9.93 -3.21 7.64
CA ARG A 36 9.94 -2.45 6.37
C ARG A 36 10.73 -1.14 6.50
N ALA A 37 10.53 -0.38 7.57
CA ALA A 37 11.20 0.91 7.77
C ALA A 37 12.70 0.75 8.04
N LEU A 38 13.10 -0.29 8.76
CA LEU A 38 14.52 -0.61 9.05
C LEU A 38 15.27 -1.07 7.79
N ALA A 39 14.60 -1.77 6.88
CA ALA A 39 15.07 -2.17 5.56
C ALA A 39 16.45 -2.88 5.53
N THR A 40 16.80 -3.57 6.60
CA THR A 40 18.05 -4.35 6.66
C THR A 40 17.90 -5.71 5.97
N PRO A 41 19.00 -6.40 5.59
CA PRO A 41 18.94 -7.75 5.07
C PRO A 41 18.19 -8.72 5.99
N ASP A 42 18.42 -8.64 7.30
CA ASP A 42 17.78 -9.50 8.30
C ASP A 42 16.28 -9.19 8.42
N ALA A 43 15.87 -7.92 8.25
CA ALA A 43 14.46 -7.53 8.19
C ALA A 43 13.77 -8.13 6.96
N VAL A 44 14.43 -8.10 5.79
CA VAL A 44 13.91 -8.75 4.57
C VAL A 44 13.77 -10.26 4.79
N ASP A 45 14.77 -10.91 5.37
CA ASP A 45 14.75 -12.35 5.62
C ASP A 45 13.61 -12.74 6.59
N ALA A 46 13.31 -11.91 7.60
CA ALA A 46 12.19 -12.11 8.52
C ALA A 46 10.82 -12.00 7.80
N LEU A 47 10.65 -11.02 6.90
CA LEU A 47 9.43 -10.87 6.10
C LEU A 47 9.26 -12.04 5.11
N VAL A 48 10.34 -12.48 4.46
CA VAL A 48 10.35 -13.65 3.57
C VAL A 48 9.95 -14.92 4.32
N GLU A 49 10.46 -15.11 5.54
CA GLU A 49 10.05 -16.25 6.37
C GLU A 49 8.56 -16.28 6.67
N ARG A 50 7.97 -15.11 6.95
CA ARG A 50 6.51 -15.03 7.20
C ARG A 50 5.68 -15.22 5.95
N LEU A 51 6.11 -14.68 4.81
CA LEU A 51 5.46 -14.92 3.52
C LEU A 51 5.38 -16.43 3.21
N ARG A 52 6.48 -17.17 3.44
CA ARG A 52 6.57 -18.62 3.22
C ARG A 52 5.90 -19.47 4.30
N ALA A 53 5.36 -18.87 5.35
CA ALA A 53 4.71 -19.65 6.40
C ALA A 53 3.52 -20.43 5.84
N SER A 54 3.22 -21.58 6.48
CA SER A 54 2.15 -22.47 6.03
C SER A 54 0.78 -21.79 6.00
N ALA A 55 -0.19 -22.44 5.34
CA ALA A 55 -1.60 -22.00 5.28
C ALA A 55 -2.30 -21.81 6.64
N ASN A 56 -1.64 -22.16 7.75
CA ASN A 56 -2.12 -21.85 9.12
C ASN A 56 -1.70 -20.43 9.59
N GLU A 57 -0.88 -19.72 8.82
CA GLU A 57 -0.56 -18.32 9.09
C GLU A 57 -1.67 -17.43 8.52
N SER A 58 -1.90 -16.29 9.15
CA SER A 58 -2.84 -15.28 8.68
C SER A 58 -2.55 -14.88 7.23
N ALA A 59 -3.56 -14.99 6.36
CA ALA A 59 -3.47 -14.53 4.97
C ALA A 59 -3.18 -13.03 4.91
N LEU A 60 -3.76 -12.25 5.83
CA LEU A 60 -3.52 -10.82 5.94
C LEU A 60 -2.06 -10.51 6.27
N VAL A 61 -1.45 -11.19 7.25
CA VAL A 61 -0.03 -10.98 7.60
C VAL A 61 0.88 -11.37 6.44
N ARG A 62 0.57 -12.43 5.71
CA ARG A 62 1.34 -12.88 4.55
C ARG A 62 1.23 -11.92 3.37
N HIS A 63 0.02 -11.41 3.11
CA HIS A 63 -0.26 -10.36 2.14
C HIS A 63 0.59 -9.11 2.43
N GLU A 64 0.53 -8.61 3.67
CA GLU A 64 1.30 -7.44 4.08
C GLU A 64 2.83 -7.66 4.05
N CYS A 65 3.30 -8.89 4.26
CA CYS A 65 4.72 -9.21 4.05
C CYS A 65 5.11 -9.07 2.57
N ALA A 66 4.28 -9.55 1.63
CA ALA A 66 4.53 -9.38 0.20
C ALA A 66 4.51 -7.90 -0.20
N PHE A 67 3.51 -7.14 0.27
CA PHE A 67 3.43 -5.69 0.10
C PHE A 67 4.70 -4.99 0.58
N ALA A 68 5.11 -5.23 1.83
CA ALA A 68 6.31 -4.62 2.39
C ALA A 68 7.57 -4.94 1.56
N LEU A 69 7.74 -6.19 1.12
CA LEU A 69 8.86 -6.63 0.28
C LEU A 69 8.86 -5.92 -1.08
N GLY A 70 7.69 -5.71 -1.68
CA GLY A 70 7.50 -4.94 -2.91
C GLY A 70 7.88 -3.47 -2.74
N GLN A 71 7.36 -2.81 -1.70
CA GLN A 71 7.66 -1.42 -1.37
C GLN A 71 9.15 -1.19 -1.06
N MET A 72 9.81 -2.15 -0.43
CA MET A 72 11.27 -2.14 -0.20
C MET A 72 12.08 -2.43 -1.46
N ARG A 73 11.45 -2.88 -2.54
CA ARG A 73 12.11 -3.42 -3.75
C ARG A 73 13.18 -4.48 -3.40
N ALA A 74 12.82 -5.39 -2.51
CA ALA A 74 13.72 -6.35 -1.90
C ALA A 74 14.07 -7.50 -2.87
N ARG A 75 15.13 -7.35 -3.66
CA ARG A 75 15.56 -8.37 -4.67
C ARG A 75 15.81 -9.76 -4.07
N ARG A 76 16.21 -9.84 -2.77
CA ARG A 76 16.35 -11.12 -2.06
C ARG A 76 15.05 -11.89 -1.92
N ALA A 77 13.89 -11.21 -2.00
CA ALA A 77 12.58 -11.82 -1.85
C ALA A 77 12.03 -12.44 -3.15
N ILE A 78 12.66 -12.21 -4.31
CA ILE A 78 12.15 -12.63 -5.63
C ILE A 78 11.79 -14.11 -5.65
N ASP A 79 12.67 -14.99 -5.16
CA ASP A 79 12.41 -16.43 -5.18
C ASP A 79 11.20 -16.81 -4.31
N ALA A 80 11.06 -16.21 -3.14
CA ALA A 80 9.92 -16.46 -2.25
C ALA A 80 8.60 -15.96 -2.86
N LEU A 81 8.62 -14.75 -3.43
CA LEU A 81 7.46 -14.16 -4.11
C LEU A 81 7.02 -15.01 -5.31
N MET A 82 7.99 -15.51 -6.10
CA MET A 82 7.69 -16.38 -7.24
C MET A 82 7.16 -17.76 -6.81
N GLU A 83 7.69 -18.35 -5.74
CA GLU A 83 7.21 -19.59 -5.16
C GLU A 83 5.76 -19.46 -4.70
N THR A 84 5.46 -18.42 -3.91
CA THR A 84 4.10 -18.15 -3.41
C THR A 84 3.13 -17.82 -4.56
N LEU A 85 3.55 -17.01 -5.54
CA LEU A 85 2.70 -16.68 -6.71
C LEU A 85 2.29 -17.95 -7.51
N ARG A 86 3.20 -18.93 -7.64
CA ARG A 86 2.96 -20.18 -8.39
C ARG A 86 2.18 -21.23 -7.61
N ASP A 87 2.06 -21.09 -6.30
CA ASP A 87 1.31 -22.04 -5.49
C ASP A 87 -0.20 -21.82 -5.69
N GLY A 88 -0.81 -22.62 -6.58
CA GLY A 88 -2.23 -22.53 -6.92
C GLY A 88 -3.18 -22.81 -5.75
N ASP A 89 -2.71 -23.47 -4.70
CA ASP A 89 -3.47 -23.79 -3.49
C ASP A 89 -3.38 -22.65 -2.44
N ASP A 90 -2.50 -21.67 -2.64
CA ASP A 90 -2.34 -20.54 -1.74
C ASP A 90 -3.48 -19.50 -1.91
N ASP A 91 -3.63 -18.63 -0.92
CA ASP A 91 -4.65 -17.59 -0.93
C ASP A 91 -4.48 -16.61 -2.09
N GLY A 92 -5.58 -16.29 -2.81
CA GLY A 92 -5.55 -15.39 -3.97
C GLY A 92 -5.07 -13.99 -3.65
N MET A 93 -5.33 -13.52 -2.42
CA MET A 93 -4.86 -12.21 -1.96
C MET A 93 -3.36 -12.18 -1.75
N VAL A 94 -2.78 -13.23 -1.15
CA VAL A 94 -1.32 -13.34 -0.99
C VAL A 94 -0.64 -13.44 -2.36
N ARG A 95 -1.25 -14.19 -3.27
CA ARG A 95 -0.71 -14.41 -4.62
C ARG A 95 -0.76 -13.15 -5.49
N HIS A 96 -1.87 -12.39 -5.45
CA HIS A 96 -1.93 -11.14 -6.22
C HIS A 96 -0.89 -10.13 -5.72
N GLU A 97 -0.71 -10.02 -4.40
CA GLU A 97 0.27 -9.12 -3.82
C GLU A 97 1.71 -9.54 -4.17
N CYS A 98 1.98 -10.85 -4.24
CA CYS A 98 3.26 -11.33 -4.76
C CYS A 98 3.50 -10.91 -6.22
N ALA A 99 2.46 -10.91 -7.06
CA ALA A 99 2.57 -10.44 -8.45
C ALA A 99 2.87 -8.93 -8.51
N GLU A 100 2.21 -8.13 -7.68
CA GLU A 100 2.46 -6.69 -7.59
C GLU A 100 3.88 -6.40 -7.10
N ALA A 101 4.31 -7.08 -6.03
CA ALA A 101 5.66 -6.96 -5.48
C ALA A 101 6.74 -7.29 -6.53
N LEU A 102 6.56 -8.35 -7.33
CA LEU A 102 7.48 -8.69 -8.41
C LEU A 102 7.56 -7.59 -9.48
N GLY A 103 6.43 -6.95 -9.81
CA GLY A 103 6.37 -5.79 -10.69
C GLY A 103 7.04 -4.53 -10.13
N ALA A 104 7.03 -4.37 -8.79
CA ALA A 104 7.69 -3.26 -8.11
C ALA A 104 9.22 -3.46 -7.99
N ILE A 105 9.66 -4.72 -7.76
CA ILE A 105 11.07 -5.06 -7.57
C ILE A 105 11.84 -4.98 -8.87
N ALA A 106 11.29 -5.51 -9.97
CA ALA A 106 11.93 -5.67 -11.28
C ALA A 106 13.34 -6.30 -11.20
N ASP A 107 13.62 -7.26 -12.01
CA ASP A 107 14.93 -7.90 -12.08
C ASP A 107 15.60 -7.69 -13.45
N ASP A 108 16.93 -7.85 -13.49
CA ASP A 108 17.70 -7.64 -14.71
C ASP A 108 17.77 -8.90 -15.58
N ASP A 109 17.40 -10.08 -15.04
CA ASP A 109 17.49 -11.39 -15.73
C ASP A 109 16.14 -11.89 -16.29
N GLY A 110 15.07 -11.14 -16.10
CA GLY A 110 13.74 -11.40 -16.67
C GLY A 110 12.94 -12.51 -15.96
N ARG A 111 13.37 -12.99 -14.79
CA ARG A 111 12.63 -14.01 -14.01
C ARG A 111 11.29 -13.50 -13.55
N CYS A 112 11.23 -12.24 -13.05
CA CYS A 112 9.98 -11.60 -12.66
C CYS A 112 9.00 -11.54 -13.83
N ALA A 113 9.44 -11.08 -15.01
CA ALA A 113 8.60 -11.01 -16.19
C ALA A 113 8.09 -12.39 -16.65
N THR A 114 8.91 -13.45 -16.50
CA THR A 114 8.50 -14.81 -16.81
C THR A 114 7.42 -15.31 -15.87
N ALA A 115 7.60 -15.14 -14.54
CA ALA A 115 6.61 -15.54 -13.54
C ALA A 115 5.28 -14.79 -13.72
N LEU A 116 5.34 -13.48 -13.99
CA LEU A 116 4.14 -12.67 -14.23
C LEU A 116 3.42 -13.06 -15.51
N ARG A 117 4.15 -13.44 -16.58
CA ARG A 117 3.53 -13.93 -17.83
C ARG A 117 2.80 -15.26 -17.61
N GLU A 118 3.34 -16.15 -16.78
CA GLU A 118 2.68 -17.39 -16.37
C GLU A 118 1.41 -17.07 -15.57
N ALA A 119 1.49 -16.17 -14.58
CA ALA A 119 0.39 -15.80 -13.69
C ALA A 119 -0.71 -14.96 -14.39
N ALA A 120 -0.42 -14.29 -15.51
CA ALA A 120 -1.45 -13.59 -16.31
C ALA A 120 -2.51 -14.53 -16.91
N GLY A 121 -2.29 -15.84 -16.88
CA GLY A 121 -3.26 -16.87 -17.23
C GLY A 121 -3.91 -17.57 -16.02
N ASP A 122 -3.77 -17.02 -14.82
CA ASP A 122 -4.30 -17.64 -13.60
C ASP A 122 -5.83 -17.73 -13.60
N ALA A 123 -6.35 -18.76 -12.94
CA ALA A 123 -7.79 -18.97 -12.81
C ALA A 123 -8.46 -17.92 -11.88
N ARG A 124 -7.73 -17.39 -10.94
CA ARG A 124 -8.18 -16.30 -10.06
C ARG A 124 -7.99 -14.98 -10.78
N ARG A 125 -9.09 -14.27 -10.98
CA ARG A 125 -9.12 -13.06 -11.78
C ARG A 125 -8.21 -11.95 -11.20
N GLU A 126 -8.21 -11.77 -9.90
CA GLU A 126 -7.37 -10.81 -9.21
C GLU A 126 -5.87 -11.06 -9.42
N VAL A 127 -5.44 -12.32 -9.41
CA VAL A 127 -4.05 -12.71 -9.68
C VAL A 127 -3.68 -12.44 -11.14
N ALA A 128 -4.55 -12.84 -12.08
CA ALA A 128 -4.33 -12.63 -13.50
C ALA A 128 -4.27 -11.16 -13.89
N GLU A 129 -5.19 -10.34 -13.38
CA GLU A 129 -5.25 -8.90 -13.64
C GLU A 129 -4.00 -8.19 -13.09
N THR A 130 -3.59 -8.48 -11.85
CA THR A 130 -2.39 -7.91 -11.23
C THR A 130 -1.14 -8.31 -12.01
N ALA A 131 -1.00 -9.59 -12.36
CA ALA A 131 0.14 -10.07 -13.11
C ALA A 131 0.25 -9.41 -14.49
N ALA A 132 -0.88 -9.19 -15.18
CA ALA A 132 -0.91 -8.49 -16.48
C ALA A 132 -0.48 -7.02 -16.35
N LEU A 133 -0.94 -6.31 -15.33
CA LEU A 133 -0.52 -4.93 -15.04
C LEU A 133 0.97 -4.84 -14.73
N ALA A 134 1.46 -5.69 -13.83
CA ALA A 134 2.86 -5.75 -13.44
C ALA A 134 3.78 -6.11 -14.63
N LEU A 135 3.39 -7.08 -15.45
CA LEU A 135 4.14 -7.46 -16.65
C LEU A 135 4.22 -6.29 -17.64
N ARG A 136 3.11 -5.61 -17.93
CA ARG A 136 3.08 -4.45 -18.83
C ARG A 136 4.01 -3.33 -18.32
N LYS A 137 4.04 -3.07 -17.01
CA LYS A 137 4.97 -2.13 -16.40
C LYS A 137 6.43 -2.50 -16.68
N LEU A 138 6.81 -3.75 -16.45
CA LEU A 138 8.17 -4.23 -16.70
C LEU A 138 8.57 -4.12 -18.18
N GLU A 139 7.66 -4.46 -19.11
CA GLU A 139 7.90 -4.35 -20.55
C GLU A 139 8.09 -2.90 -20.98
N MET A 140 7.33 -1.97 -20.44
CA MET A 140 7.50 -0.53 -20.71
C MET A 140 8.83 0.01 -20.19
N CYS A 141 9.26 -0.42 -18.99
CA CYS A 141 10.53 -0.03 -18.40
C CYS A 141 11.73 -0.66 -19.16
N GLY A 142 11.60 -1.89 -19.63
CA GLY A 142 12.64 -2.60 -20.37
C GLY A 142 12.79 -2.12 -21.82
N ALA A 143 11.71 -1.68 -22.48
CA ALA A 143 11.73 -1.18 -23.85
C ALA A 143 12.28 0.25 -23.98
N GLY A 144 12.32 1.01 -22.90
CA GLY A 144 12.82 2.37 -22.83
C GLY A 144 14.21 2.43 -22.20
N GLY A 145 15.25 1.85 -22.81
CA GLY A 145 16.61 1.89 -22.24
C GLY A 145 16.94 3.21 -21.56
N ALA A 146 17.21 3.16 -20.26
CA ALA A 146 17.83 4.20 -19.43
C ALA A 146 17.29 5.62 -19.64
N ARG A 147 16.05 5.90 -19.26
CA ARG A 147 15.61 7.24 -18.88
C ARG A 147 15.28 7.25 -17.41
N ASP A 148 16.10 7.99 -16.70
CA ASP A 148 16.07 8.37 -15.31
C ASP A 148 14.63 8.64 -14.82
N THR A 149 13.95 7.62 -14.31
CA THR A 149 12.80 7.82 -13.43
C THR A 149 13.40 8.11 -12.07
N GLY A 150 13.51 9.39 -11.73
CA GLY A 150 14.14 9.90 -10.54
C GLY A 150 13.87 9.06 -9.30
N SER A 151 14.88 8.31 -8.92
CA SER A 151 14.91 7.54 -7.67
C SER A 151 14.75 8.50 -6.51
N ALA A 152 13.57 8.53 -5.92
CA ALA A 152 13.34 9.19 -4.64
C ALA A 152 13.89 8.37 -3.45
N THR A 153 15.02 7.66 -3.65
CA THR A 153 15.76 7.00 -2.58
C THR A 153 17.01 7.80 -2.19
N GLY A 154 16.83 9.11 -2.01
CA GLY A 154 17.83 9.90 -1.30
C GLY A 154 17.47 9.88 0.18
N SER A 155 18.28 9.20 0.99
CA SER A 155 18.23 9.28 2.45
C SER A 155 18.14 10.76 2.87
N ALA A 156 17.33 11.06 3.90
CA ALA A 156 17.19 12.41 4.46
C ALA A 156 18.54 13.06 4.82
N LYS A 157 19.61 12.28 4.98
CA LYS A 157 20.98 12.74 5.20
C LYS A 157 21.65 13.35 3.96
N GLU A 158 21.36 12.88 2.75
CA GLU A 158 21.96 13.43 1.53
C GLU A 158 21.33 14.74 1.09
N ARG A 159 20.07 15.00 1.41
CA ARG A 159 19.43 16.30 1.16
C ARG A 159 19.93 17.42 2.09
N ALA A 160 20.42 17.07 3.29
CA ALA A 160 20.98 18.06 4.23
C ALA A 160 22.40 18.52 3.85
N SER A 161 23.18 17.76 3.05
CA SER A 161 24.55 18.10 2.69
C SER A 161 24.65 19.02 1.46
N ARG A 162 23.62 19.13 0.63
CA ARG A 162 23.61 20.00 -0.58
C ARG A 162 23.14 21.44 -0.35
N ARG A 163 22.79 21.82 0.90
CA ARG A 163 22.37 23.19 1.26
C ARG A 163 23.44 24.03 1.96
N ARG A 164 24.71 23.71 1.82
CA ARG A 164 25.81 24.56 2.32
C ARG A 164 26.78 24.84 1.18
N ASP A 165 26.39 25.75 0.32
CA ASP A 165 27.25 26.68 -0.42
C ASP A 165 26.36 27.41 -1.43
N ASP A 166 25.77 28.52 -1.01
CA ASP A 166 25.67 29.74 -1.76
C ASP A 166 25.14 30.84 -0.83
N GLY A 167 25.95 31.86 -0.64
CA GLY A 167 25.57 33.00 0.17
C GLY A 167 24.79 34.01 -0.65
N GLY A 168 23.75 34.60 -0.05
CA GLY A 168 23.28 35.91 -0.48
C GLY A 168 21.77 36.10 -0.57
N THR A 169 21.30 36.96 0.29
CA THR A 169 20.15 37.87 0.23
C THR A 169 18.78 37.37 0.74
N THR A 170 18.36 38.12 1.74
CA THR A 170 17.06 38.26 2.39
C THR A 170 15.87 38.27 1.43
N GLY A 171 14.92 37.37 1.68
CA GLY A 171 13.59 37.33 1.08
C GLY A 171 12.63 36.50 1.98
N GLU A 172 11.52 37.06 2.25
CA GLU A 172 10.43 36.70 3.13
C GLU A 172 10.13 35.18 3.22
N ALA A 173 9.83 34.72 4.42
CA ALA A 173 9.42 33.36 4.71
C ALA A 173 8.12 33.00 3.96
N GLU A 174 8.22 32.26 2.87
CA GLU A 174 7.10 31.50 2.32
C GLU A 174 6.78 30.35 3.29
N GLU A 175 5.58 30.37 3.83
CA GLU A 175 4.99 29.27 4.58
C GLU A 175 5.10 27.99 3.76
N GLY A 176 5.86 27.03 4.29
CA GLY A 176 6.17 25.79 3.60
C GLY A 176 4.91 24.99 3.30
N LYS A 177 4.51 24.95 2.04
CA LYS A 177 3.64 23.89 1.52
C LYS A 177 4.32 22.57 1.84
N MET A 178 3.71 21.80 2.72
CA MET A 178 4.06 20.41 2.98
C MET A 178 3.69 19.63 1.70
N GLU A 179 4.69 19.35 0.86
CA GLU A 179 4.53 18.38 -0.21
C GLU A 179 4.27 17.03 0.45
N THR A 180 3.01 16.64 0.54
CA THR A 180 2.59 15.27 0.87
C THR A 180 2.92 14.39 -0.33
N THR A 181 4.17 13.99 -0.44
CA THR A 181 4.58 12.99 -1.40
C THR A 181 4.08 11.65 -0.88
N CYS A 182 3.10 11.04 -1.52
CA CYS A 182 2.76 9.64 -1.26
C CYS A 182 4.03 8.81 -1.43
N LEU A 183 4.48 8.15 -0.35
CA LEU A 183 5.74 7.40 -0.32
C LEU A 183 5.60 5.97 -0.85
N SER A 184 4.45 5.59 -1.40
CA SER A 184 4.22 4.25 -1.96
C SER A 184 4.82 4.09 -3.36
N VAL A 185 5.20 2.86 -3.69
CA VAL A 185 5.62 2.47 -5.04
C VAL A 185 4.38 2.05 -5.82
N ASP A 186 3.84 2.98 -6.61
CA ASP A 186 2.63 2.69 -7.39
C ASP A 186 2.86 1.54 -8.39
N PRO A 187 1.87 0.64 -8.55
CA PRO A 187 1.96 -0.46 -9.50
C PRO A 187 2.10 0.01 -10.96
N ILE A 188 1.51 1.16 -11.30
CA ILE A 188 1.63 1.78 -12.63
C ILE A 188 1.76 3.31 -12.52
N PRO A 189 2.29 4.00 -13.56
CA PRO A 189 2.38 5.46 -13.54
C PRO A 189 1.01 6.13 -13.68
N ALA A 190 0.81 7.23 -12.97
CA ALA A 190 -0.36 8.08 -13.11
C ALA A 190 -0.47 8.71 -14.51
N MET A 191 -1.69 9.05 -14.95
CA MET A 191 -1.88 9.92 -16.13
C MET A 191 -1.20 11.28 -15.91
N PRO A 192 -0.82 11.98 -17.03
CA PRO A 192 -0.19 13.29 -16.94
C PRO A 192 -0.95 14.27 -16.05
N THR A 193 -0.23 15.10 -15.29
CA THR A 193 -0.80 16.02 -14.29
C THR A 193 -1.79 17.02 -14.92
N GLU A 194 -1.59 17.38 -16.17
CA GLU A 194 -2.46 18.29 -16.95
C GLU A 194 -3.76 17.65 -17.41
N THR A 195 -3.95 16.34 -17.25
CA THR A 195 -5.19 15.65 -17.65
C THR A 195 -6.38 16.27 -16.91
N PRO A 196 -7.42 16.76 -17.62
CA PRO A 196 -8.58 17.38 -16.99
C PRO A 196 -9.29 16.41 -16.04
N PHE A 197 -9.82 16.93 -14.92
CA PHE A 197 -10.55 16.16 -13.91
C PHE A 197 -11.70 15.33 -14.52
N GLU A 198 -12.54 15.95 -15.38
CA GLU A 198 -13.65 15.26 -16.03
C GLU A 198 -13.20 14.09 -16.93
N ARG A 199 -12.02 14.21 -17.54
CA ARG A 199 -11.45 13.11 -18.32
C ARG A 199 -10.99 11.97 -17.41
N LEU A 200 -10.35 12.27 -16.28
CA LEU A 200 -9.96 11.27 -15.30
C LEU A 200 -11.17 10.54 -14.72
N LYS A 201 -12.23 11.31 -14.36
CA LYS A 201 -13.49 10.76 -13.89
C LYS A 201 -14.13 9.83 -14.94
N ALA A 202 -14.22 10.26 -16.19
CA ALA A 202 -14.78 9.45 -17.27
C ALA A 202 -14.01 8.13 -17.46
N VAL A 203 -12.67 8.16 -17.44
CA VAL A 203 -11.85 6.96 -17.65
C VAL A 203 -11.96 5.99 -16.47
N VAL A 204 -11.89 6.47 -15.23
CA VAL A 204 -11.88 5.57 -14.06
C VAL A 204 -13.22 4.88 -13.85
N LEU A 205 -14.33 5.52 -14.23
CA LEU A 205 -15.69 5.00 -14.05
C LEU A 205 -16.15 4.07 -15.18
N ASP A 206 -15.58 4.16 -16.37
CA ASP A 206 -16.02 3.40 -17.53
C ASP A 206 -15.28 2.05 -17.64
N ASP A 207 -16.01 0.95 -17.45
CA ASP A 207 -15.50 -0.42 -17.58
C ASP A 207 -15.07 -0.78 -19.02
N ALA A 208 -15.38 0.05 -20.04
CA ALA A 208 -14.89 -0.13 -21.40
C ALA A 208 -13.42 0.26 -21.58
N HIS A 209 -12.87 1.06 -20.65
CA HIS A 209 -11.45 1.36 -20.64
C HIS A 209 -10.61 0.19 -20.09
N GLU A 210 -9.40 0.03 -20.64
CA GLU A 210 -8.46 -0.97 -20.13
C GLU A 210 -8.11 -0.72 -18.66
N MET A 211 -7.88 -1.78 -17.89
CA MET A 211 -7.52 -1.70 -16.48
C MET A 211 -6.30 -0.78 -16.25
N TRP A 212 -5.31 -0.82 -17.13
CA TRP A 212 -4.16 0.08 -17.09
C TRP A 212 -4.55 1.57 -17.12
N GLU A 213 -5.47 1.95 -18.01
CA GLU A 213 -5.91 3.34 -18.12
C GLU A 213 -6.70 3.78 -16.90
N ARG A 214 -7.55 2.90 -16.37
CA ARG A 214 -8.35 3.15 -15.17
C ARG A 214 -7.46 3.35 -13.94
N TYR A 215 -6.43 2.52 -13.76
CA TYR A 215 -5.42 2.68 -12.72
C TYR A 215 -4.65 3.99 -12.87
N ALA A 216 -4.20 4.31 -14.09
CA ALA A 216 -3.49 5.55 -14.35
C ALA A 216 -4.35 6.80 -14.05
N ALA A 217 -5.66 6.74 -14.33
CA ALA A 217 -6.60 7.81 -13.99
C ALA A 217 -6.83 7.90 -12.47
N MET A 218 -6.96 6.78 -11.78
CA MET A 218 -7.09 6.70 -10.32
C MET A 218 -5.89 7.35 -9.60
N PHE A 219 -4.66 6.99 -9.97
CA PHE A 219 -3.46 7.61 -9.39
C PHE A 219 -3.34 9.09 -9.75
N ALA A 220 -3.80 9.52 -10.94
CA ALA A 220 -3.85 10.93 -11.29
C ALA A 220 -4.86 11.70 -10.44
N LEU A 221 -6.04 11.12 -10.11
CA LEU A 221 -7.00 11.69 -9.16
C LEU A 221 -6.38 11.82 -7.77
N ARG A 222 -5.71 10.77 -7.26
CA ARG A 222 -4.96 10.83 -6.00
C ARG A 222 -3.95 11.99 -5.99
N ASN A 223 -3.17 12.12 -7.05
CA ASN A 223 -2.14 13.16 -7.12
C ASN A 223 -2.76 14.58 -7.22
N LYS A 224 -3.93 14.73 -7.86
CA LYS A 224 -4.66 16.02 -7.92
C LYS A 224 -5.25 16.42 -6.56
N SER A 225 -5.60 15.48 -5.72
CA SER A 225 -6.18 15.74 -4.39
C SER A 225 -5.24 16.51 -3.45
N CYS A 226 -3.95 16.52 -3.76
CA CYS A 226 -2.95 17.24 -2.97
C CYS A 226 -2.97 18.77 -3.16
N ALA A 227 -3.81 19.32 -4.06
CA ALA A 227 -3.84 20.74 -4.36
C ALA A 227 -4.54 21.57 -3.27
N ASP A 228 -5.71 21.13 -2.84
CA ASP A 228 -6.51 21.76 -1.79
C ASP A 228 -7.60 20.80 -1.31
N ARG A 229 -8.31 21.17 -0.22
CA ARG A 229 -9.33 20.32 0.39
C ARG A 229 -10.53 20.04 -0.51
N GLU A 230 -11.00 21.03 -1.28
CA GLU A 230 -12.16 20.87 -2.18
C GLU A 230 -11.82 19.89 -3.30
N SER A 231 -10.63 20.02 -3.88
CA SER A 231 -10.10 19.06 -4.86
C SER A 231 -9.94 17.66 -4.27
N SER A 232 -9.49 17.57 -3.01
CA SER A 232 -9.37 16.29 -2.30
C SER A 232 -10.70 15.59 -2.14
N ASP A 233 -11.74 16.30 -1.65
CA ASP A 233 -13.06 15.73 -1.44
C ASP A 233 -13.71 15.33 -2.78
N ALA A 234 -13.59 16.15 -3.83
CA ALA A 234 -14.10 15.84 -5.15
C ALA A 234 -13.41 14.59 -5.78
N CYS A 235 -12.09 14.46 -5.63
CA CYS A 235 -11.38 13.27 -6.08
C CYS A 235 -11.80 12.03 -5.30
N ALA A 236 -11.93 12.15 -3.97
CA ALA A 236 -12.38 11.05 -3.11
C ALA A 236 -13.81 10.61 -3.43
N ASP A 237 -14.73 11.54 -3.74
CA ASP A 237 -16.09 11.21 -4.14
C ASP A 237 -16.13 10.41 -5.44
N VAL A 238 -15.34 10.80 -6.46
CA VAL A 238 -15.22 10.04 -7.72
C VAL A 238 -14.69 8.64 -7.46
N LEU A 239 -13.67 8.49 -6.61
CA LEU A 239 -13.14 7.18 -6.24
C LEU A 239 -14.18 6.35 -5.48
N GLY A 240 -14.98 6.97 -4.61
CA GLY A 240 -16.11 6.32 -3.96
C GLY A 240 -17.19 5.85 -4.94
N GLU A 241 -17.44 6.58 -6.05
CA GLU A 241 -18.32 6.14 -7.14
C GLU A 241 -17.82 4.85 -7.80
N VAL A 242 -16.49 4.69 -7.98
CA VAL A 242 -15.87 3.48 -8.57
C VAL A 242 -16.19 2.23 -7.76
N LEU A 243 -16.23 2.32 -6.43
CA LEU A 243 -16.54 1.18 -5.56
C LEU A 243 -17.92 0.59 -5.82
N SER A 244 -18.86 1.42 -6.28
CA SER A 244 -20.22 0.97 -6.63
C SER A 244 -20.36 0.59 -8.10
N ALA A 245 -19.58 1.19 -9.00
CA ALA A 245 -19.73 1.06 -10.45
C ALA A 245 -18.89 -0.07 -11.05
N SER A 246 -17.69 -0.34 -10.52
CA SER A 246 -16.76 -1.32 -11.10
C SER A 246 -17.11 -2.75 -10.77
N GLY A 247 -16.97 -3.65 -11.75
CA GLY A 247 -17.04 -5.09 -11.60
C GLY A 247 -15.70 -5.76 -11.25
N SER A 248 -14.58 -5.01 -11.19
CA SER A 248 -13.27 -5.55 -10.84
C SER A 248 -12.99 -5.42 -9.35
N ALA A 249 -12.82 -6.55 -8.67
CA ALA A 249 -12.41 -6.58 -7.26
C ALA A 249 -11.02 -5.96 -7.08
N LEU A 250 -10.10 -6.20 -8.02
CA LEU A 250 -8.76 -5.64 -7.99
C LEU A 250 -8.78 -4.11 -8.03
N LEU A 251 -9.54 -3.50 -8.95
CA LEU A 251 -9.62 -2.04 -9.02
C LEU A 251 -10.29 -1.45 -7.76
N LYS A 252 -11.33 -2.09 -7.24
CA LYS A 252 -11.98 -1.64 -6.00
C LYS A 252 -11.02 -1.70 -4.81
N HIS A 253 -10.24 -2.76 -4.70
CA HIS A 253 -9.21 -2.90 -3.66
C HIS A 253 -8.23 -1.72 -3.72
N GLU A 254 -7.64 -1.46 -4.87
CA GLU A 254 -6.71 -0.36 -5.03
C GLU A 254 -7.35 1.02 -4.78
N VAL A 255 -8.63 1.19 -5.16
CA VAL A 255 -9.39 2.41 -4.84
C VAL A 255 -9.56 2.57 -3.33
N CYS A 256 -9.85 1.50 -2.58
CA CYS A 256 -9.90 1.56 -1.12
C CYS A 256 -8.56 1.99 -0.54
N TYR A 257 -7.44 1.39 -1.01
CA TYR A 257 -6.09 1.76 -0.60
C TYR A 257 -5.80 3.25 -0.85
N VAL A 258 -6.12 3.74 -2.05
CA VAL A 258 -5.94 5.16 -2.40
C VAL A 258 -6.81 6.07 -1.52
N LEU A 259 -8.06 5.70 -1.23
CA LEU A 259 -8.92 6.47 -0.31
C LEU A 259 -8.34 6.52 1.11
N GLY A 260 -7.74 5.42 1.58
CA GLY A 260 -6.98 5.38 2.83
C GLY A 260 -5.77 6.34 2.83
N GLN A 261 -5.03 6.41 1.72
CA GLN A 261 -3.92 7.36 1.56
C GLN A 261 -4.37 8.82 1.56
N LEU A 262 -5.51 9.11 0.94
CA LEU A 262 -6.05 10.48 0.85
C LEU A 262 -6.52 11.00 2.20
N GLN A 263 -6.96 10.13 3.11
CA GLN A 263 -7.53 10.50 4.41
C GLN A 263 -8.58 11.63 4.28
N SER A 264 -9.31 11.66 3.15
CA SER A 264 -10.28 12.70 2.88
C SER A 264 -11.45 12.67 3.87
N ALA A 265 -11.93 13.85 4.22
CA ALA A 265 -13.11 14.01 5.07
C ALA A 265 -14.43 13.79 4.32
N SER A 266 -14.39 13.50 2.99
CA SER A 266 -15.61 13.31 2.18
C SER A 266 -16.55 12.28 2.81
N PRO A 267 -17.81 12.66 3.10
CA PRO A 267 -18.82 11.71 3.55
C PRO A 267 -19.15 10.66 2.48
N GLY A 268 -19.16 11.05 1.19
CA GLY A 268 -19.50 10.16 0.08
C GLY A 268 -18.51 8.99 -0.06
N ALA A 269 -17.21 9.30 -0.03
CA ALA A 269 -16.15 8.29 -0.07
C ALA A 269 -16.19 7.36 1.15
N ARG A 270 -16.36 7.93 2.35
CA ARG A 270 -16.47 7.15 3.59
C ARG A 270 -17.68 6.21 3.57
N ASP A 271 -18.85 6.70 3.15
CA ASP A 271 -20.06 5.90 3.05
C ASP A 271 -19.92 4.78 2.00
N ALA A 272 -19.16 5.01 0.93
CA ALA A 272 -18.84 3.98 -0.06
C ALA A 272 -17.96 2.87 0.53
N LEU A 273 -16.92 3.22 1.30
CA LEU A 273 -16.09 2.25 2.03
C LEU A 273 -16.90 1.43 3.04
N ILE A 274 -17.79 2.08 3.80
CA ILE A 274 -18.69 1.38 4.75
C ILE A 274 -19.57 0.37 3.99
N ARG A 275 -20.16 0.76 2.86
CA ARG A 275 -20.97 -0.18 2.05
C ARG A 275 -20.16 -1.37 1.55
N CYS A 276 -18.91 -1.17 1.14
CA CYS A 276 -18.02 -2.28 0.75
C CYS A 276 -17.76 -3.24 1.91
N LEU A 277 -17.49 -2.72 3.10
CA LEU A 277 -17.26 -3.55 4.29
C LEU A 277 -18.52 -4.34 4.68
N GLU A 278 -19.70 -3.72 4.62
CA GLU A 278 -20.99 -4.32 5.02
C GLU A 278 -21.53 -5.34 4.02
N ASP A 279 -21.22 -5.23 2.72
CA ASP A 279 -21.74 -6.19 1.72
C ASP A 279 -20.98 -7.51 1.78
N SER A 280 -21.59 -8.51 2.43
CA SER A 280 -21.01 -9.86 2.53
C SER A 280 -20.85 -10.59 1.19
N ARG A 281 -21.39 -10.06 0.08
CA ARG A 281 -21.20 -10.59 -1.28
C ARG A 281 -20.03 -9.93 -2.00
N GLU A 282 -19.50 -8.84 -1.45
CA GLU A 282 -18.32 -8.20 -1.99
C GLU A 282 -17.09 -9.08 -1.77
N HIS A 283 -16.12 -8.98 -2.66
CA HIS A 283 -14.91 -9.78 -2.61
C HIS A 283 -14.12 -9.52 -1.30
N PRO A 284 -13.61 -10.55 -0.59
CA PRO A 284 -12.89 -10.36 0.66
C PRO A 284 -11.73 -9.36 0.55
N MET A 285 -11.00 -9.31 -0.57
CA MET A 285 -9.93 -8.35 -0.80
C MET A 285 -10.41 -6.88 -0.82
N VAL A 286 -11.66 -6.62 -1.25
CA VAL A 286 -12.24 -5.26 -1.22
C VAL A 286 -12.69 -4.91 0.18
N ARG A 287 -13.31 -5.87 0.88
CA ARG A 287 -13.82 -5.67 2.24
C ARG A 287 -12.70 -5.40 3.24
N HIS A 288 -11.60 -6.17 3.15
CA HIS A 288 -10.47 -5.96 4.07
C HIS A 288 -9.83 -4.60 3.85
N GLU A 289 -9.58 -4.23 2.59
CA GLU A 289 -8.95 -2.95 2.27
C GLU A 289 -9.86 -1.76 2.62
N ALA A 290 -11.19 -1.93 2.47
CA ALA A 290 -12.15 -0.94 2.94
C ALA A 290 -12.07 -0.73 4.47
N ALA A 291 -11.87 -1.80 5.25
CA ALA A 291 -11.68 -1.70 6.70
C ALA A 291 -10.38 -0.93 7.03
N GLU A 292 -9.28 -1.24 6.36
CA GLU A 292 -7.99 -0.57 6.57
C GLU A 292 -8.04 0.90 6.17
N ALA A 293 -8.69 1.22 5.04
CA ALA A 293 -8.93 2.60 4.62
C ALA A 293 -9.76 3.39 5.63
N LEU A 294 -10.83 2.80 6.20
CA LEU A 294 -11.63 3.42 7.26
C LEU A 294 -10.80 3.67 8.53
N GLY A 295 -9.90 2.75 8.86
CA GLY A 295 -8.94 2.91 9.95
C GLY A 295 -7.96 4.07 9.71
N SER A 296 -7.42 4.17 8.49
CA SER A 296 -6.48 5.23 8.08
C SER A 296 -7.13 6.62 8.04
N ILE A 297 -8.41 6.71 7.61
CA ILE A 297 -9.21 7.94 7.66
C ILE A 297 -9.50 8.34 9.11
N ALA A 298 -9.57 7.39 10.02
CA ALA A 298 -9.75 7.56 11.47
C ALA A 298 -10.94 8.43 11.88
N HIS A 299 -12.02 8.49 11.08
CA HIS A 299 -13.18 9.29 11.42
C HIS A 299 -13.99 8.64 12.55
N PRO A 300 -14.38 9.37 13.62
CA PRO A 300 -15.04 8.77 14.79
C PRO A 300 -16.31 7.97 14.48
N SER A 301 -17.07 8.35 13.43
CA SER A 301 -18.32 7.68 13.08
C SER A 301 -18.12 6.27 12.49
N THR A 302 -16.91 5.93 12.04
CA THR A 302 -16.63 4.60 11.42
C THR A 302 -16.29 3.54 12.46
N ARG A 303 -15.97 3.93 13.69
CA ARG A 303 -15.54 3.03 14.75
C ARG A 303 -16.55 1.90 15.02
N GLY A 304 -17.84 2.24 15.12
CA GLY A 304 -18.89 1.25 15.40
C GLY A 304 -19.03 0.20 14.31
N TYR A 305 -18.79 0.56 13.05
CA TYR A 305 -18.76 -0.39 11.95
C TYR A 305 -17.57 -1.34 12.10
N LEU A 306 -16.35 -0.85 12.28
CA LEU A 306 -15.16 -1.67 12.48
C LEU A 306 -15.31 -2.61 13.68
N GLU A 307 -15.87 -2.13 14.81
CA GLU A 307 -16.14 -2.96 15.99
C GLU A 307 -17.13 -4.09 15.68
N SER A 308 -18.12 -3.88 14.81
CA SER A 308 -19.10 -4.90 14.45
C SER A 308 -18.51 -6.00 13.54
N PHE A 309 -17.50 -5.68 12.74
CA PHE A 309 -16.83 -6.61 11.84
C PHE A 309 -15.51 -7.19 12.40
N ALA A 310 -15.06 -6.78 13.58
CA ALA A 310 -13.91 -7.41 14.26
C ALA A 310 -14.14 -8.87 14.67
N SER A 311 -15.35 -9.40 14.47
CA SER A 311 -15.70 -10.81 14.64
C SER A 311 -16.34 -11.38 13.37
N ASP A 312 -16.02 -10.85 12.19
CA ASP A 312 -16.50 -11.38 10.91
C ASP A 312 -16.07 -12.84 10.75
N PRO A 313 -16.92 -13.72 10.18
CA PRO A 313 -16.56 -15.12 9.96
C PRO A 313 -15.39 -15.29 8.98
N GLU A 314 -15.12 -14.30 8.14
CA GLU A 314 -13.95 -14.27 7.26
C GLU A 314 -12.75 -13.69 8.04
N PRO A 315 -11.72 -14.51 8.35
CA PRO A 315 -10.64 -14.09 9.23
C PRO A 315 -9.92 -12.81 8.80
N ILE A 316 -9.72 -12.62 7.49
CA ILE A 316 -9.02 -11.46 6.97
C ILE A 316 -9.78 -10.16 7.25
N ILE A 317 -11.12 -10.20 7.22
CA ILE A 317 -11.96 -9.03 7.53
C ILE A 317 -11.87 -8.70 9.02
N ALA A 318 -11.98 -9.72 9.88
CA ALA A 318 -11.88 -9.54 11.33
C ALA A 318 -10.52 -8.94 11.70
N GLU A 319 -9.44 -9.51 11.18
CA GLU A 319 -8.06 -9.06 11.42
C GLU A 319 -7.82 -7.62 10.91
N SER A 320 -8.30 -7.26 9.72
CA SER A 320 -8.21 -5.89 9.20
C SER A 320 -8.98 -4.89 10.03
N CYS A 321 -10.17 -5.27 10.55
CA CYS A 321 -10.92 -4.42 11.48
C CYS A 321 -10.17 -4.21 12.81
N GLU A 322 -9.51 -5.25 13.35
CA GLU A 322 -8.66 -5.10 14.55
C GLU A 322 -7.50 -4.12 14.30
N VAL A 323 -6.82 -4.23 13.15
CA VAL A 323 -5.74 -3.32 12.75
C VAL A 323 -6.27 -1.89 12.60
N ALA A 324 -7.39 -1.71 11.90
CA ALA A 324 -8.03 -0.43 11.70
C ALA A 324 -8.42 0.26 13.02
N LEU A 325 -8.98 -0.47 13.96
CA LEU A 325 -9.33 0.04 15.29
C LEU A 325 -8.10 0.50 16.07
N GLU A 326 -6.99 -0.22 15.97
CA GLU A 326 -5.73 0.17 16.61
C GLU A 326 -5.12 1.42 15.96
N ILE A 327 -5.18 1.56 14.62
CA ILE A 327 -4.77 2.78 13.92
C ILE A 327 -5.59 3.96 14.41
N MET A 328 -6.92 3.84 14.46
CA MET A 328 -7.81 4.88 14.97
C MET A 328 -7.51 5.27 16.44
N ARG A 329 -7.15 4.29 17.29
CA ARG A 329 -6.75 4.55 18.67
C ARG A 329 -5.49 5.42 18.72
N ARG A 330 -4.45 5.03 17.96
CA ARG A 330 -3.18 5.75 17.90
C ARG A 330 -3.34 7.16 17.37
N GLU A 331 -4.10 7.34 16.29
CA GLU A 331 -4.40 8.66 15.74
C GLU A 331 -5.07 9.57 16.77
N ARG A 332 -6.02 9.04 17.53
CA ARG A 332 -6.71 9.79 18.58
C ARG A 332 -5.78 10.17 19.75
N GLU A 333 -4.87 9.26 20.10
CA GLU A 333 -3.91 9.46 21.20
C GLU A 333 -2.67 10.25 20.75
N GLY A 334 -2.58 10.59 19.46
CA GLY A 334 -1.43 11.29 18.90
C GLY A 334 -0.14 10.47 18.98
N GLU A 335 -0.25 9.16 18.91
CA GLU A 335 0.89 8.23 18.97
C GLU A 335 1.49 8.01 17.59
N ILE A 336 2.81 8.11 17.48
CA ILE A 336 3.58 7.72 16.29
C ILE A 336 4.49 6.56 16.69
N VAL A 337 4.55 5.53 15.83
CA VAL A 337 5.54 4.47 15.96
C VAL A 337 6.78 4.88 15.18
N THR A 338 7.89 5.04 15.89
CA THR A 338 9.18 5.37 15.29
C THR A 338 9.82 4.13 14.63
N ALA A 339 10.80 4.35 13.75
CA ALA A 339 11.44 3.26 12.99
C ALA A 339 12.12 2.20 13.90
N ASP A 340 12.50 2.55 15.14
CA ASP A 340 13.02 1.62 16.14
C ASP A 340 11.93 0.94 16.98
N GLY A 341 10.65 1.20 16.69
CA GLY A 341 9.48 0.61 17.34
C GLY A 341 9.06 1.28 18.64
N ALA A 342 9.65 2.42 18.99
CA ALA A 342 9.18 3.19 20.11
C ALA A 342 7.85 3.88 19.78
N VAL A 343 6.88 3.82 20.69
CA VAL A 343 5.65 4.60 20.60
C VAL A 343 5.90 5.96 21.25
N VAL A 344 5.81 7.02 20.45
CA VAL A 344 6.02 8.40 20.91
C VAL A 344 4.71 9.16 20.80
N ALA A 345 4.26 9.74 21.93
CA ALA A 345 3.13 10.66 21.91
C ALA A 345 3.56 12.02 21.32
N VAL A 346 2.89 12.43 20.23
CA VAL A 346 3.08 13.75 19.62
C VAL A 346 1.99 14.67 20.15
N LYS A 347 2.38 15.71 20.90
CA LYS A 347 1.44 16.76 21.24
C LYS A 347 1.03 17.47 19.96
N ARG A 348 -0.23 17.38 19.60
CA ARG A 348 -0.85 18.28 18.61
C ARG A 348 -1.12 19.60 19.35
N ASP A 349 -0.40 20.66 18.97
CA ASP A 349 -0.65 22.03 19.44
C ASP A 349 -1.95 22.58 18.84
#